data_9115937061abd18a241dca7285107e33
#
_entry.id   9115937061abd18a241dca7285107e33
#
_cell.length_a   1.000
_cell.length_b   1.000
_cell.length_c   1.000
_cell.angle_alpha   90.00
_cell.angle_beta   90.00
_cell.angle_gamma   90.00
#
_symmetry.space_group_name_H-M   'P 1'
#
loop_
_entity.id
_entity.type
_entity.pdbx_description
1 polymer ?
#
loop_
_entity_poly.entity_id
_entity_poly.type
_entity_poly.pdbx_seq_one_letter_code
_entity_poly.pdbx_strand_id
1 'polypeptide(L)'
;MRTAIIGSGISGLYAAHQLARHCELSIFEADSRPGGHSHTVDVAMDGQRLAMDTGFLVFNERNYPHLTALLRGLGVAYQPADMSFSFRCADSGVEYRGDTQFDAIFAQRRNLLRPAHYRMLLDILRFNRMSDQLLAAAPGVSLGDYLAQH
;
A
#
# COMPACT_ATOMS: atom_id res chain seq x y z
N MET A 1 -13.56 -21.26 26.98
CA MET A 1 -12.50 -20.30 27.38
C MET A 1 -13.00 -18.91 27.06
N ARG A 2 -12.79 -17.92 27.91
CA ARG A 2 -13.14 -16.51 27.64
C ARG A 2 -11.89 -15.79 27.17
N THR A 3 -11.98 -15.06 26.08
CA THR A 3 -10.82 -14.38 25.45
C THR A 3 -11.18 -12.91 25.18
N ALA A 4 -10.30 -12.00 25.56
CA ALA A 4 -10.42 -10.58 25.26
C ALA A 4 -9.49 -10.22 24.10
N ILE A 5 -9.98 -9.45 23.15
CA ILE A 5 -9.22 -8.90 22.02
C ILE A 5 -9.22 -7.38 22.18
N ILE A 6 -8.03 -6.79 22.17
CA ILE A 6 -7.85 -5.35 22.30
C ILE A 6 -7.58 -4.76 20.94
N GLY A 7 -8.47 -3.88 20.48
CA GLY A 7 -8.46 -3.27 19.17
C GLY A 7 -9.23 -4.06 18.12
N SER A 8 -10.05 -3.37 17.34
CA SER A 8 -10.85 -3.91 16.24
C SER A 8 -10.29 -3.54 14.86
N GLY A 9 -8.99 -3.32 14.74
CA GLY A 9 -8.32 -3.29 13.46
C GLY A 9 -8.30 -4.67 12.79
N ILE A 10 -7.75 -4.76 11.56
CA ILE A 10 -7.76 -6.02 10.78
C ILE A 10 -7.18 -7.21 11.55
N SER A 11 -6.13 -7.01 12.33
CA SER A 11 -5.50 -8.09 13.13
C SER A 11 -6.44 -8.61 14.21
N GLY A 12 -7.09 -7.70 14.95
CA GLY A 12 -8.05 -8.07 16.01
C GLY A 12 -9.30 -8.74 15.43
N LEU A 13 -9.84 -8.20 14.35
CA LEU A 13 -11.01 -8.77 13.68
C LEU A 13 -10.70 -10.13 13.05
N TYR A 14 -9.51 -10.30 12.46
CA TYR A 14 -9.09 -11.60 11.93
C TYR A 14 -8.92 -12.64 13.03
N ALA A 15 -8.27 -12.27 14.14
CA ALA A 15 -8.15 -13.15 15.29
C ALA A 15 -9.52 -13.52 15.87
N ALA A 16 -10.44 -12.55 15.99
CA ALA A 16 -11.81 -12.80 16.41
C ALA A 16 -12.54 -13.78 15.49
N HIS A 17 -12.42 -13.59 14.17
CA HIS A 17 -13.03 -14.48 13.17
C HIS A 17 -12.53 -15.91 13.31
N GLN A 18 -11.23 -16.12 13.53
CA GLN A 18 -10.65 -17.46 13.69
C GLN A 18 -11.07 -18.11 15.04
N LEU A 19 -11.16 -17.33 16.12
CA LEU A 19 -11.40 -17.85 17.45
C LEU A 19 -12.89 -17.97 17.82
N ALA A 20 -13.79 -17.30 17.09
CA ALA A 20 -15.21 -17.21 17.42
C ALA A 20 -15.92 -18.59 17.57
N ARG A 21 -15.42 -19.62 16.88
CA ARG A 21 -15.96 -20.97 16.95
C ARG A 21 -15.46 -21.78 18.15
N HIS A 22 -14.42 -21.28 18.84
CA HIS A 22 -13.68 -22.04 19.87
C HIS A 22 -13.76 -21.42 21.25
N CYS A 23 -14.13 -20.15 21.37
CA CYS A 23 -14.19 -19.45 22.66
C CYS A 23 -15.21 -18.29 22.66
N GLU A 24 -15.59 -17.90 23.85
CA GLU A 24 -16.40 -16.70 24.10
C GLU A 24 -15.46 -15.48 23.93
N LEU A 25 -15.82 -14.56 23.04
CA LEU A 25 -14.98 -13.41 22.70
C LEU A 25 -15.59 -12.11 23.20
N SER A 26 -14.72 -11.24 23.71
CA SER A 26 -15.02 -9.83 23.95
C SER A 26 -13.98 -8.98 23.19
N ILE A 27 -14.45 -8.07 22.32
CA ILE A 27 -13.59 -7.15 21.58
C ILE A 27 -13.72 -5.77 22.21
N PHE A 28 -12.61 -5.16 22.55
CA PHE A 28 -12.53 -3.82 23.13
C PHE A 28 -11.91 -2.87 22.09
N GLU A 29 -12.65 -1.81 21.76
CA GLU A 29 -12.23 -0.78 20.81
C GLU A 29 -12.25 0.58 21.51
N ALA A 30 -11.19 1.37 21.31
CA ALA A 30 -11.06 2.70 21.87
C ALA A 30 -11.73 3.78 21.01
N ASP A 31 -11.85 3.52 19.70
CA ASP A 31 -12.47 4.45 18.77
C ASP A 31 -14.01 4.25 18.72
N SER A 32 -14.72 5.22 18.18
CA SER A 32 -16.17 5.17 17.99
C SER A 32 -16.62 4.19 16.88
N ARG A 33 -15.69 3.67 16.08
CA ARG A 33 -15.95 2.73 14.99
C ARG A 33 -14.98 1.53 15.00
N PRO A 34 -15.40 0.35 14.58
CA PRO A 34 -14.49 -0.75 14.32
C PRO A 34 -13.75 -0.55 12.99
N GLY A 35 -12.67 -1.33 12.78
CA GLY A 35 -11.94 -1.39 11.50
C GLY A 35 -10.53 -0.81 11.55
N GLY A 36 -10.23 0.06 12.52
CA GLY A 36 -8.92 0.67 12.65
C GLY A 36 -8.56 1.48 11.40
N HIS A 37 -7.45 1.11 10.74
CA HIS A 37 -7.02 1.79 9.50
C HIS A 37 -7.94 1.53 8.30
N SER A 38 -8.63 0.39 8.26
CA SER A 38 -9.64 0.13 7.22
C SER A 38 -10.86 1.00 7.47
N HIS A 39 -11.24 1.81 6.49
CA HIS A 39 -12.33 2.77 6.64
C HIS A 39 -13.06 3.00 5.32
N THR A 40 -14.34 2.67 5.30
CA THR A 40 -15.25 2.92 4.19
C THR A 40 -16.29 3.95 4.61
N VAL A 41 -16.54 4.93 3.78
CA VAL A 41 -17.50 6.01 4.01
C VAL A 41 -18.59 5.95 2.94
N ASP A 42 -19.83 5.99 3.37
CA ASP A 42 -20.97 6.13 2.45
C ASP A 42 -21.11 7.58 1.99
N VAL A 43 -21.01 7.79 0.69
CA VAL A 43 -21.17 9.10 0.05
C VAL A 43 -22.42 9.09 -0.82
N ALA A 44 -23.29 10.06 -0.63
CA ALA A 44 -24.44 10.29 -1.52
C ALA A 44 -24.01 11.21 -2.67
N MET A 45 -24.10 10.73 -3.91
CA MET A 45 -23.78 11.49 -5.11
C MET A 45 -24.81 11.15 -6.20
N ASP A 46 -25.42 12.16 -6.78
CA ASP A 46 -26.41 12.02 -7.87
C ASP A 46 -27.57 11.05 -7.56
N GLY A 47 -28.03 11.06 -6.29
CA GLY A 47 -29.11 10.17 -5.84
C GLY A 47 -28.69 8.71 -5.61
N GLN A 48 -27.42 8.39 -5.80
CA GLN A 48 -26.84 7.07 -5.51
C GLN A 48 -26.02 7.10 -4.22
N ARG A 49 -26.01 5.99 -3.51
CA ARG A 49 -25.17 5.78 -2.34
C ARG A 49 -23.96 4.95 -2.76
N LEU A 50 -22.77 5.53 -2.60
CA LEU A 50 -21.50 4.93 -2.98
C LEU A 50 -20.70 4.66 -1.72
N ALA A 51 -20.24 3.43 -1.55
CA ALA A 51 -19.29 3.06 -0.50
C ALA A 51 -17.86 3.39 -1.00
N MET A 52 -17.22 4.36 -0.36
CA MET A 52 -15.90 4.84 -0.73
C MET A 52 -14.87 4.45 0.32
N ASP A 53 -13.88 3.66 -0.07
CA ASP A 53 -12.78 3.31 0.81
C ASP A 53 -11.84 4.51 0.97
N THR A 54 -11.55 4.87 2.22
CA THR A 54 -10.68 5.99 2.58
C THR A 54 -9.39 5.54 3.27
N GLY A 55 -9.34 4.29 3.72
CA GLY A 55 -8.16 3.67 4.30
C GLY A 55 -7.96 2.25 3.76
N PHE A 56 -6.71 1.86 3.52
CA PHE A 56 -6.32 0.58 2.92
C PHE A 56 -7.04 0.31 1.58
N LEU A 57 -6.82 1.17 0.63
CA LEU A 57 -7.55 1.20 -0.65
C LEU A 57 -7.20 0.06 -1.60
N VAL A 58 -5.99 -0.48 -1.51
CA VAL A 58 -5.46 -1.45 -2.48
C VAL A 58 -4.59 -2.52 -1.81
N PHE A 59 -4.63 -3.71 -2.36
CA PHE A 59 -3.74 -4.82 -1.98
C PHE A 59 -3.42 -5.65 -3.23
N ASN A 60 -2.47 -6.57 -3.14
CA ASN A 60 -2.24 -7.58 -4.17
C ASN A 60 -2.27 -8.99 -3.56
N GLU A 61 -2.80 -9.93 -4.29
CA GLU A 61 -3.01 -11.30 -3.79
C GLU A 61 -1.70 -12.02 -3.43
N ARG A 62 -0.60 -11.68 -4.11
CA ARG A 62 0.71 -12.28 -3.88
C ARG A 62 1.27 -11.94 -2.50
N ASN A 63 1.17 -10.66 -2.11
CA ASN A 63 1.78 -10.18 -0.86
C ASN A 63 0.81 -10.31 0.34
N TYR A 64 -0.50 -10.47 0.06
CA TYR A 64 -1.55 -10.54 1.10
C TYR A 64 -2.37 -11.84 1.01
N PRO A 65 -1.74 -13.04 1.05
CA PRO A 65 -2.46 -14.31 0.86
C PRO A 65 -3.51 -14.55 1.93
N HIS A 66 -3.25 -14.19 3.19
CA HIS A 66 -4.20 -14.36 4.29
C HIS A 66 -5.40 -13.41 4.18
N LEU A 67 -5.18 -12.17 3.75
CA LEU A 67 -6.28 -11.22 3.50
C LEU A 67 -7.14 -11.72 2.34
N THR A 68 -6.52 -12.16 1.25
CA THR A 68 -7.22 -12.73 0.10
C THR A 68 -8.09 -13.92 0.50
N ALA A 69 -7.55 -14.83 1.31
CA ALA A 69 -8.28 -15.97 1.83
C ALA A 69 -9.47 -15.54 2.73
N LEU A 70 -9.27 -14.53 3.57
CA LEU A 70 -10.32 -13.98 4.42
C LEU A 70 -11.46 -13.38 3.57
N LEU A 71 -11.14 -12.49 2.62
CA LEU A 71 -12.13 -11.84 1.75
C LEU A 71 -12.95 -12.87 0.97
N ARG A 72 -12.28 -13.88 0.39
CA ARG A 72 -12.95 -14.99 -0.30
C ARG A 72 -13.85 -15.80 0.64
N GLY A 73 -13.37 -16.11 1.84
CA GLY A 73 -14.13 -16.85 2.84
C GLY A 73 -15.37 -16.11 3.35
N LEU A 74 -15.32 -14.78 3.37
CA LEU A 74 -16.43 -13.91 3.75
C LEU A 74 -17.33 -13.52 2.56
N GLY A 75 -16.98 -13.91 1.32
CA GLY A 75 -17.72 -13.51 0.12
C GLY A 75 -17.62 -12.01 -0.21
N VAL A 76 -16.56 -11.35 0.25
CA VAL A 76 -16.33 -9.91 -0.02
C VAL A 76 -15.77 -9.77 -1.44
N ALA A 77 -16.48 -9.03 -2.28
CA ALA A 77 -16.05 -8.74 -3.63
C ALA A 77 -14.93 -7.67 -3.65
N TYR A 78 -13.96 -7.85 -4.53
CA TYR A 78 -12.94 -6.87 -4.84
C TYR A 78 -12.66 -6.88 -6.34
N GLN A 79 -12.09 -5.81 -6.85
CA GLN A 79 -11.85 -5.64 -8.28
C GLN A 79 -10.42 -5.18 -8.55
N PRO A 80 -9.89 -5.45 -9.77
CA PRO A 80 -8.63 -4.88 -10.19
C PRO A 80 -8.67 -3.34 -10.11
N ALA A 81 -7.58 -2.75 -9.62
CA ALA A 81 -7.40 -1.31 -9.58
C ALA A 81 -6.08 -0.94 -10.26
N ASP A 82 -6.12 0.13 -11.05
CA ASP A 82 -4.90 0.70 -11.62
C ASP A 82 -4.14 1.47 -10.54
N MET A 83 -2.97 0.95 -10.19
CA MET A 83 -2.05 1.66 -9.31
C MET A 83 -1.03 2.41 -10.14
N SER A 84 -1.08 3.72 -10.08
CA SER A 84 -0.06 4.59 -10.63
C SER A 84 0.39 5.58 -9.57
N PHE A 85 1.64 6.03 -9.65
CA PHE A 85 2.09 7.17 -8.88
C PHE A 85 2.69 8.22 -9.81
N SER A 86 2.59 9.47 -9.42
CA SER A 86 3.25 10.58 -10.09
C SER A 86 4.23 11.24 -9.13
N PHE A 87 5.31 11.74 -9.69
CA PHE A 87 6.34 12.46 -8.95
C PHE A 87 6.48 13.86 -9.52
N ARG A 88 6.55 14.84 -8.63
CA ARG A 88 6.88 16.22 -8.96
C ARG A 88 7.87 16.76 -7.94
N CYS A 89 9.00 17.26 -8.42
CA CYS A 89 9.96 17.99 -7.62
C CYS A 89 9.76 19.50 -7.83
N ALA A 90 9.43 20.22 -6.76
CA ALA A 90 9.18 21.66 -6.83
C ALA A 90 10.44 22.44 -7.25
N ASP A 91 11.60 22.06 -6.74
CA ASP A 91 12.87 22.76 -6.98
C ASP A 91 13.39 22.59 -8.41
N SER A 92 13.40 21.35 -8.92
CA SER A 92 13.90 21.05 -10.26
C SER A 92 12.84 21.16 -11.35
N GLY A 93 11.56 21.21 -10.96
CA GLY A 93 10.40 21.16 -11.87
C GLY A 93 10.31 19.87 -12.67
N VAL A 94 10.96 18.78 -12.21
CA VAL A 94 10.88 17.46 -12.85
C VAL A 94 9.55 16.81 -12.47
N GLU A 95 8.84 16.32 -13.47
CA GLU A 95 7.61 15.55 -13.32
C GLU A 95 7.68 14.29 -14.18
N TYR A 96 7.26 13.17 -13.62
CA TYR A 96 7.06 11.92 -14.35
C TYR A 96 6.01 11.05 -13.64
N ARG A 97 5.46 10.08 -14.35
CA ARG A 97 4.59 9.04 -13.81
C ARG A 97 5.39 7.75 -13.70
N GLY A 98 5.29 7.08 -12.57
CA GLY A 98 5.90 5.78 -12.36
C GLY A 98 5.13 4.68 -13.06
N ASP A 99 5.49 4.44 -14.31
CA ASP A 99 4.92 3.43 -15.18
C ASP A 99 6.05 2.89 -16.08
N THR A 100 5.82 1.78 -16.75
CA THR A 100 6.75 1.20 -17.74
C THR A 100 6.57 1.81 -19.12
N GLN A 101 5.52 2.59 -19.34
CA GLN A 101 5.23 3.24 -20.62
C GLN A 101 6.14 4.45 -20.84
N PHE A 102 6.65 4.58 -22.05
CA PHE A 102 7.54 5.68 -22.45
C PHE A 102 6.92 7.06 -22.16
N ASP A 103 5.66 7.27 -22.52
CA ASP A 103 4.96 8.54 -22.33
C ASP A 103 4.78 8.90 -20.84
N ALA A 104 4.77 7.91 -19.96
CA ALA A 104 4.70 8.13 -18.53
C ALA A 104 6.03 8.62 -17.95
N ILE A 105 7.12 7.96 -18.33
CA ILE A 105 8.48 8.30 -17.90
C ILE A 105 8.91 9.66 -18.46
N PHE A 106 8.54 9.95 -19.70
CA PHE A 106 8.83 11.20 -20.39
C PHE A 106 7.59 12.10 -20.54
N ALA A 107 6.74 12.15 -19.49
CA ALA A 107 5.57 13.02 -19.45
C ALA A 107 5.92 14.50 -19.79
N GLN A 108 7.10 14.94 -19.37
CA GLN A 108 7.71 16.19 -19.85
C GLN A 108 8.69 15.89 -20.98
N ARG A 109 8.35 16.23 -22.22
CA ARG A 109 9.18 15.97 -23.40
C ARG A 109 10.58 16.59 -23.32
N ARG A 110 10.74 17.70 -22.59
CA ARG A 110 12.05 18.31 -22.31
C ARG A 110 13.04 17.36 -21.62
N ASN A 111 12.55 16.35 -20.91
CA ASN A 111 13.37 15.37 -20.20
C ASN A 111 14.09 14.41 -21.17
N LEU A 112 13.64 14.30 -22.42
CA LEU A 112 14.35 13.58 -23.48
C LEU A 112 15.75 14.15 -23.76
N LEU A 113 15.93 15.45 -23.54
CA LEU A 113 17.19 16.16 -23.76
C LEU A 113 17.98 16.42 -22.47
N ARG A 114 17.55 15.86 -21.35
CA ARG A 114 18.19 16.06 -20.04
C ARG A 114 19.00 14.83 -19.59
N PRO A 115 20.34 14.87 -19.63
CA PRO A 115 21.17 13.74 -19.17
C PRO A 115 20.88 13.35 -17.71
N ALA A 116 20.55 14.32 -16.85
CA ALA A 116 20.19 14.07 -15.46
C ALA A 116 18.94 13.17 -15.31
N HIS A 117 18.00 13.26 -16.25
CA HIS A 117 16.81 12.39 -16.22
C HIS A 117 17.17 10.93 -16.51
N TYR A 118 18.04 10.69 -17.49
CA TYR A 118 18.53 9.33 -17.77
C TYR A 118 19.37 8.76 -16.63
N ARG A 119 20.20 9.60 -16.01
CA ARG A 119 20.97 9.20 -14.83
C ARG A 119 20.05 8.77 -13.70
N MET A 120 19.01 9.54 -13.40
CA MET A 120 18.00 9.18 -12.41
C MET A 120 17.35 7.82 -12.73
N LEU A 121 16.98 7.57 -13.98
CA LEU A 121 16.38 6.29 -14.38
C LEU A 121 17.36 5.12 -14.19
N LEU A 122 18.62 5.31 -14.54
CA LEU A 122 19.66 4.30 -14.34
C LEU A 122 19.89 4.03 -12.85
N ASP A 123 19.89 5.07 -12.02
CA ASP A 123 20.05 4.93 -10.57
C ASP A 123 18.86 4.19 -9.94
N ILE A 124 17.62 4.43 -10.41
CA ILE A 124 16.45 3.66 -10.00
C ILE A 124 16.60 2.18 -10.39
N LEU A 125 17.01 1.89 -11.61
CA LEU A 125 17.22 0.50 -12.05
C LEU A 125 18.34 -0.19 -11.27
N ARG A 126 19.41 0.54 -10.98
CA ARG A 126 20.53 0.04 -10.16
C ARG A 126 20.06 -0.26 -8.75
N PHE A 127 19.34 0.66 -8.13
CA PHE A 127 18.78 0.47 -6.78
C PHE A 127 17.88 -0.76 -6.73
N ASN A 128 16.95 -0.91 -7.68
CA ASN A 128 16.05 -2.06 -7.74
C ASN A 128 16.79 -3.40 -7.88
N ARG A 129 17.89 -3.43 -8.66
CA ARG A 129 18.71 -4.66 -8.79
C ARG A 129 19.48 -5.00 -7.52
N MET A 130 19.86 -3.99 -6.75
CA MET A 130 20.62 -4.15 -5.51
C MET A 130 19.73 -4.34 -4.29
N SER A 131 18.41 -4.13 -4.39
CA SER A 131 17.47 -4.21 -3.28
C SER A 131 17.49 -5.57 -2.57
N ASP A 132 17.61 -6.67 -3.30
CA ASP A 132 17.69 -8.01 -2.72
C ASP A 132 18.96 -8.21 -1.88
N GLN A 133 20.08 -7.62 -2.32
CA GLN A 133 21.34 -7.65 -1.59
C GLN A 133 21.27 -6.79 -0.32
N LEU A 134 20.57 -5.65 -0.39
CA LEU A 134 20.31 -4.77 0.74
C LEU A 134 19.44 -5.45 1.80
N LEU A 135 18.43 -6.21 1.40
CA LEU A 135 17.56 -6.96 2.30
C LEU A 135 18.33 -8.12 2.99
N ALA A 136 19.36 -8.66 2.33
CA ALA A 136 20.22 -9.69 2.87
C ALA A 136 21.40 -9.13 3.71
N ALA A 137 21.65 -7.82 3.66
CA ALA A 137 22.71 -7.16 4.42
C ALA A 137 22.37 -7.08 5.91
N ALA A 138 23.39 -6.86 6.73
CA ALA A 138 23.24 -6.77 8.19
C ALA A 138 22.22 -5.68 8.56
N PRO A 139 21.34 -5.94 9.54
CA PRO A 139 20.38 -4.95 10.01
C PRO A 139 21.12 -3.75 10.61
N GLY A 140 20.75 -2.54 10.20
CA GLY A 140 21.29 -1.30 10.76
C GLY A 140 21.74 -0.25 9.74
N VAL A 141 21.79 -0.58 8.45
CA VAL A 141 22.07 0.41 7.40
C VAL A 141 20.78 1.16 7.06
N SER A 142 20.75 2.46 7.29
CA SER A 142 19.61 3.28 6.85
C SER A 142 19.64 3.50 5.33
N LEU A 143 18.46 3.75 4.74
CA LEU A 143 18.38 4.10 3.32
C LEU A 143 19.22 5.34 3.00
N GLY A 144 19.26 6.32 3.93
CA GLY A 144 20.07 7.53 3.77
C GLY A 144 21.57 7.24 3.70
N ASP A 145 22.09 6.38 4.58
CA ASP A 145 23.51 5.98 4.57
C ASP A 145 23.87 5.23 3.29
N TYR A 146 22.96 4.36 2.85
CA TYR A 146 23.14 3.64 1.58
C TYR A 146 23.21 4.60 0.38
N LEU A 147 22.27 5.54 0.27
CA LEU A 147 22.24 6.49 -0.83
C LEU A 147 23.42 7.47 -0.81
N ALA A 148 24.00 7.75 0.35
CA ALA A 148 25.19 8.58 0.49
C ALA A 148 26.49 7.87 0.02
N GLN A 149 26.48 6.52 0.03
CA GLN A 149 27.65 5.70 -0.35
C GLN A 149 27.67 5.29 -1.83
N HIS A 150 26.54 5.41 -2.53
CA HIS A 150 26.34 4.90 -3.91
C HIS A 150 25.79 5.98 -4.83
#